data_653b8cf61e5bb2a29c89460cd1015860
#
_entry.id   653b8cf61e5bb2a29c89460cd1015860
#
_cell.length_a   1.000
_cell.length_b   1.000
_cell.length_c   1.000
_cell.angle_alpha   90.00
_cell.angle_beta   90.00
_cell.angle_gamma   90.00
#
_symmetry.space_group_name_H-M   'P 1'
#
loop_
_entity.id
_entity.type
_entity.pdbx_description
1 polymer ?
#
loop_
_entity_poly.entity_id
_entity_poly.type
_entity_poly.pdbx_seq_one_letter_code
_entity_poly.pdbx_strand_id
1 'polypeptide(L)'
;MDLPISNRARHALSAVVAAACLGVSAQASADDATVQAVWTAKPLHFTFMGFTAKYSCDGLADRMRGILLLLGARPDLKLTPVGCSGGFGRPTQFPGVTGTVNVLEPVGEKGPAPDQKPLAAHWQQVVVAPRGEPLKAAGDCELSEQVKTSILPLFATRNIAYNSTCIPHQLTVGGTQLAADVLVPVPQTEPAP
;
A
#
# COMPACT_ATOMS: atom_id res chain seq x y z
N MET A 1 66.59 53.56 -8.50
CA MET A 1 67.55 52.72 -9.21
C MET A 1 66.82 51.48 -9.65
N ASP A 2 66.36 51.62 -10.78
CA ASP A 2 66.55 50.88 -12.02
C ASP A 2 65.92 49.52 -12.10
N LEU A 3 64.91 49.45 -12.95
CA LEU A 3 64.42 48.32 -13.66
C LEU A 3 65.47 47.61 -14.51
N PRO A 4 65.35 46.37 -14.97
CA PRO A 4 64.61 46.23 -16.23
C PRO A 4 63.79 45.00 -16.42
N ILE A 5 62.82 45.17 -17.31
CA ILE A 5 61.98 44.39 -18.15
C ILE A 5 62.68 43.19 -18.83
N SER A 6 62.04 41.99 -18.87
CA SER A 6 62.20 41.01 -19.96
C SER A 6 61.03 40.11 -20.06
N ASN A 7 60.36 40.21 -20.97
CA ASN A 7 59.71 39.85 -22.18
C ASN A 7 59.71 38.30 -22.52
N ARG A 8 58.52 37.82 -22.92
CA ARG A 8 58.18 36.68 -23.79
C ARG A 8 58.14 35.26 -23.22
N ALA A 9 56.96 34.69 -23.20
CA ALA A 9 56.61 33.69 -24.22
C ALA A 9 55.11 33.33 -24.09
N ARG A 10 54.41 33.49 -25.21
CA ARG A 10 53.02 33.03 -25.43
C ARG A 10 53.03 31.51 -25.68
N HIS A 11 52.40 30.75 -24.88
CA HIS A 11 51.98 29.40 -25.26
C HIS A 11 50.47 29.31 -25.14
N ALA A 12 49.84 29.23 -26.30
CA ALA A 12 48.47 28.86 -26.47
C ALA A 12 48.31 27.37 -26.13
N LEU A 13 47.59 27.06 -25.08
CA LEU A 13 47.10 25.71 -24.82
C LEU A 13 45.61 25.68 -25.14
N SER A 14 45.28 25.00 -26.22
CA SER A 14 43.94 24.63 -26.60
C SER A 14 43.36 23.68 -25.55
N ALA A 15 42.37 24.13 -24.82
CA ALA A 15 41.58 23.30 -23.92
C ALA A 15 40.50 22.53 -24.76
N VAL A 16 40.73 21.25 -24.95
CA VAL A 16 39.74 20.31 -25.47
C VAL A 16 38.72 20.06 -24.35
N VAL A 17 37.56 20.64 -24.50
CA VAL A 17 36.40 20.34 -23.62
C VAL A 17 35.81 19.02 -24.09
N ALA A 18 36.13 17.92 -23.40
CA ALA A 18 35.47 16.66 -23.54
C ALA A 18 34.12 16.74 -22.79
N ALA A 19 33.01 16.89 -23.52
CA ALA A 19 31.65 16.79 -23.00
C ALA A 19 31.39 15.32 -22.68
N ALA A 20 31.51 14.93 -21.41
CA ALA A 20 31.04 13.64 -20.91
C ALA A 20 29.51 13.70 -20.81
N CYS A 21 28.81 13.15 -21.81
CA CYS A 21 27.40 12.83 -21.70
C CYS A 21 27.22 11.72 -20.66
N LEU A 22 26.94 12.10 -19.42
CA LEU A 22 26.44 11.19 -18.40
C LEU A 22 25.03 10.76 -18.83
N GLY A 23 24.96 9.63 -19.51
CA GLY A 23 23.70 8.93 -19.77
C GLY A 23 23.11 8.53 -18.42
N VAL A 24 22.09 9.23 -17.97
CA VAL A 24 21.23 8.79 -16.88
C VAL A 24 20.47 7.58 -17.41
N SER A 25 21.03 6.39 -17.19
CA SER A 25 20.28 5.14 -17.37
C SER A 25 19.17 5.15 -16.34
N ALA A 26 17.94 5.46 -16.74
CA ALA A 26 16.75 5.18 -15.97
C ALA A 26 16.75 3.67 -15.72
N GLN A 27 17.15 3.27 -14.52
CA GLN A 27 16.94 1.90 -14.06
C GLN A 27 15.43 1.74 -13.93
N ALA A 28 14.79 1.16 -14.94
CA ALA A 28 13.46 0.61 -14.81
C ALA A 28 13.54 -0.43 -13.69
N SER A 29 12.90 -0.13 -12.58
CA SER A 29 12.80 -1.04 -11.45
C SER A 29 12.15 -2.33 -11.96
N ALA A 30 12.76 -3.48 -11.68
CA ALA A 30 12.29 -4.81 -12.09
C ALA A 30 10.90 -5.18 -11.51
N ASP A 31 10.23 -4.24 -10.85
CA ASP A 31 8.93 -4.38 -10.21
C ASP A 31 7.73 -4.13 -11.14
N ASP A 32 7.97 -3.69 -12.36
CA ASP A 32 6.91 -3.33 -13.33
C ASP A 32 6.46 -4.53 -14.21
N ALA A 33 6.86 -5.76 -13.88
CA ALA A 33 6.45 -6.94 -14.62
C ALA A 33 4.93 -7.16 -14.44
N THR A 34 4.20 -6.99 -15.54
CA THR A 34 2.77 -7.33 -15.60
C THR A 34 2.58 -8.82 -15.40
N VAL A 35 1.70 -9.21 -14.50
CA VAL A 35 1.31 -10.60 -14.23
C VAL A 35 -0.15 -10.82 -14.60
N GLN A 36 -0.48 -12.04 -15.03
CA GLN A 36 -1.87 -12.44 -15.21
C GLN A 36 -2.47 -12.77 -13.84
N ALA A 37 -3.60 -12.18 -13.52
CA ALA A 37 -4.31 -12.39 -12.27
C ALA A 37 -5.81 -12.60 -12.50
N VAL A 38 -6.49 -13.18 -11.53
CA VAL A 38 -7.93 -13.40 -11.54
C VAL A 38 -8.55 -12.85 -10.27
N TRP A 39 -9.78 -12.36 -10.37
CA TRP A 39 -10.56 -11.98 -9.20
C TRP A 39 -11.06 -13.21 -8.47
N THR A 40 -10.71 -13.35 -7.20
CA THR A 40 -11.12 -14.43 -6.31
C THR A 40 -11.96 -13.86 -5.17
N ALA A 41 -13.15 -14.41 -4.97
CA ALA A 41 -14.02 -14.03 -3.86
C ALA A 41 -13.58 -14.74 -2.58
N LYS A 42 -13.33 -13.99 -1.52
CA LYS A 42 -12.96 -14.52 -0.20
C LYS A 42 -13.94 -14.07 0.87
N PRO A 43 -14.37 -14.96 1.78
CA PRO A 43 -15.19 -14.56 2.91
C PRO A 43 -14.37 -13.65 3.84
N LEU A 44 -15.01 -12.59 4.30
CA LEU A 44 -14.47 -11.67 5.29
C LEU A 44 -15.26 -11.79 6.59
N HIS A 45 -14.56 -12.10 7.68
CA HIS A 45 -15.09 -12.05 9.04
C HIS A 45 -14.01 -11.39 9.90
N PHE A 46 -14.29 -10.18 10.34
CA PHE A 46 -13.35 -9.41 11.15
C PHE A 46 -14.07 -8.85 12.36
N THR A 47 -13.54 -9.09 13.55
CA THR A 47 -14.00 -8.49 14.80
C THR A 47 -12.83 -7.75 15.42
N PHE A 48 -12.99 -6.46 15.64
CA PHE A 48 -11.97 -5.66 16.28
C PHE A 48 -11.97 -5.90 17.80
N MET A 49 -10.81 -6.22 18.34
CA MET A 49 -10.57 -6.38 19.77
C MET A 49 -9.54 -5.33 20.21
N GLY A 50 -10.02 -4.19 20.69
CA GLY A 50 -9.16 -3.10 21.14
C GLY A 50 -9.31 -2.82 22.62
N PHE A 51 -8.19 -2.55 23.29
CA PHE A 51 -8.14 -2.12 24.69
C PHE A 51 -8.13 -0.59 24.80
N THR A 52 -7.49 0.07 23.86
CA THR A 52 -7.25 1.51 23.89
C THR A 52 -8.16 2.29 22.93
N ALA A 53 -8.66 1.65 21.90
CA ALA A 53 -9.59 2.26 20.96
C ALA A 53 -10.93 1.52 20.96
N LYS A 54 -11.99 2.28 20.73
CA LYS A 54 -13.34 1.75 20.53
C LYS A 54 -13.91 2.37 19.25
N TYR A 55 -14.47 1.55 18.41
CA TYR A 55 -15.13 1.98 17.18
C TYR A 55 -16.65 1.85 17.33
N SER A 56 -17.38 2.75 16.69
CA SER A 56 -18.74 2.44 16.29
C SER A 56 -18.71 1.42 15.15
N CYS A 57 -19.80 0.68 14.98
CA CYS A 57 -19.89 -0.29 13.90
C CYS A 57 -19.65 0.34 12.50
N ASP A 58 -20.30 1.48 12.27
CA ASP A 58 -20.17 2.19 11.00
C ASP A 58 -18.74 2.72 10.81
N GLY A 59 -18.17 3.32 11.86
CA GLY A 59 -16.80 3.83 11.83
C GLY A 59 -15.78 2.73 11.55
N LEU A 60 -15.96 1.52 12.11
CA LEU A 60 -15.12 0.38 11.77
C LEU A 60 -15.33 -0.09 10.33
N ALA A 61 -16.59 -0.17 9.88
CA ALA A 61 -16.90 -0.61 8.53
C ALA A 61 -16.31 0.33 7.47
N ASP A 62 -16.37 1.65 7.71
CA ASP A 62 -15.79 2.65 6.80
C ASP A 62 -14.26 2.55 6.78
N ARG A 63 -13.61 2.37 7.94
CA ARG A 63 -12.16 2.15 7.99
C ARG A 63 -11.76 0.87 7.28
N MET A 64 -12.46 -0.22 7.54
CA MET A 64 -12.18 -1.49 6.88
C MET A 64 -12.38 -1.39 5.37
N ARG A 65 -13.40 -0.68 4.90
CA ARG A 65 -13.58 -0.40 3.48
C ARG A 65 -12.36 0.32 2.89
N GLY A 66 -11.91 1.39 3.53
CA GLY A 66 -10.73 2.13 3.08
C GLY A 66 -9.46 1.27 3.05
N ILE A 67 -9.23 0.44 4.08
CA ILE A 67 -8.08 -0.47 4.15
C ILE A 67 -8.15 -1.53 3.04
N LEU A 68 -9.30 -2.17 2.84
CA LEU A 68 -9.47 -3.19 1.81
C LEU A 68 -9.26 -2.64 0.41
N LEU A 69 -9.77 -1.44 0.12
CA LEU A 69 -9.55 -0.76 -1.17
C LEU A 69 -8.09 -0.41 -1.37
N LEU A 70 -7.41 0.09 -0.33
CA LEU A 70 -5.97 0.37 -0.37
C LEU A 70 -5.14 -0.90 -0.65
N LEU A 71 -5.57 -2.04 -0.12
CA LEU A 71 -4.94 -3.34 -0.37
C LEU A 71 -5.30 -3.95 -1.73
N GLY A 72 -6.04 -3.26 -2.59
CA GLY A 72 -6.36 -3.71 -3.93
C GLY A 72 -7.64 -4.54 -4.05
N ALA A 73 -8.52 -4.50 -3.06
CA ALA A 73 -9.83 -5.11 -3.19
C ALA A 73 -10.67 -4.44 -4.28
N ARG A 74 -11.51 -5.22 -4.98
CA ARG A 74 -12.42 -4.68 -5.99
C ARG A 74 -13.43 -3.71 -5.35
N PRO A 75 -13.75 -2.56 -5.99
CA PRO A 75 -14.57 -1.51 -5.39
C PRO A 75 -16.02 -1.88 -5.06
N ASP A 76 -16.53 -2.97 -5.59
CA ASP A 76 -17.90 -3.47 -5.34
C ASP A 76 -18.12 -4.10 -3.96
N LEU A 77 -17.28 -3.75 -2.99
CA LEU A 77 -17.33 -4.24 -1.61
C LEU A 77 -18.70 -4.04 -0.96
N LYS A 78 -19.23 -5.14 -0.41
CA LYS A 78 -20.41 -5.13 0.43
C LYS A 78 -20.03 -5.62 1.82
N LEU A 79 -19.89 -4.66 2.75
CA LEU A 79 -19.55 -4.93 4.14
C LEU A 79 -20.79 -4.73 5.00
N THR A 80 -21.08 -5.70 5.86
CA THR A 80 -22.15 -5.64 6.85
C THR A 80 -21.54 -5.49 8.24
N PRO A 81 -21.82 -4.40 8.96
CA PRO A 81 -21.42 -4.25 10.35
C PRO A 81 -22.08 -5.31 11.24
N VAL A 82 -21.33 -5.84 12.20
CA VAL A 82 -21.78 -6.83 13.20
C VAL A 82 -21.27 -6.47 14.59
N GLY A 83 -21.85 -7.05 15.63
CA GLY A 83 -21.47 -6.77 17.02
C GLY A 83 -21.95 -5.42 17.53
N CYS A 84 -23.01 -4.86 16.95
CA CYS A 84 -23.51 -3.51 17.16
C CYS A 84 -24.52 -3.44 18.30
N SER A 85 -24.06 -3.45 19.54
CA SER A 85 -24.96 -3.41 20.72
C SER A 85 -25.34 -1.99 21.19
N GLY A 86 -24.64 -0.95 20.72
CA GLY A 86 -24.75 0.42 21.21
C GLY A 86 -25.68 1.35 20.43
N GLY A 87 -26.33 0.89 19.36
CA GLY A 87 -27.05 1.74 18.43
C GLY A 87 -26.13 2.47 17.46
N PHE A 88 -26.74 3.19 16.50
CA PHE A 88 -26.03 3.88 15.42
C PHE A 88 -25.03 4.92 15.95
N GLY A 89 -23.82 4.91 15.44
CA GLY A 89 -22.78 5.89 15.76
C GLY A 89 -22.14 5.74 17.16
N ARG A 90 -22.60 4.82 17.99
CA ARG A 90 -22.03 4.62 19.34
C ARG A 90 -20.93 3.57 19.33
N PRO A 91 -19.79 3.83 20.04
CA PRO A 91 -18.77 2.82 20.24
C PRO A 91 -19.33 1.56 20.91
N THR A 92 -18.90 0.41 20.43
CA THR A 92 -19.25 -0.90 21.01
C THR A 92 -17.98 -1.64 21.41
N GLN A 93 -18.12 -2.68 22.23
CA GLN A 93 -16.98 -3.39 22.77
C GLN A 93 -16.27 -4.25 21.74
N PHE A 94 -17.04 -4.91 20.88
CA PHE A 94 -16.51 -5.82 19.86
C PHE A 94 -17.19 -5.56 18.51
N PRO A 95 -16.95 -4.39 17.91
CA PRO A 95 -17.48 -4.11 16.58
C PRO A 95 -16.80 -5.02 15.55
N GLY A 96 -17.54 -5.42 14.54
CA GLY A 96 -17.00 -6.25 13.49
C GLY A 96 -17.59 -5.91 12.13
N VAL A 97 -17.05 -6.54 11.11
CA VAL A 97 -17.56 -6.49 9.74
C VAL A 97 -17.54 -7.90 9.14
N THR A 98 -18.58 -8.21 8.39
CA THR A 98 -18.63 -9.43 7.58
C THR A 98 -18.94 -9.08 6.14
N GLY A 99 -18.63 -9.98 5.22
CA GLY A 99 -18.90 -9.77 3.82
C GLY A 99 -18.10 -10.69 2.92
N THR A 100 -18.03 -10.31 1.66
CA THR A 100 -17.17 -10.95 0.67
C THR A 100 -16.29 -9.89 0.06
N VAL A 101 -14.98 -10.16 0.01
CA VAL A 101 -13.99 -9.33 -0.65
C VAL A 101 -13.49 -10.04 -1.91
N ASN A 102 -13.53 -9.34 -3.04
CA ASN A 102 -12.89 -9.81 -4.27
C ASN A 102 -11.46 -9.27 -4.30
N VAL A 103 -10.48 -10.18 -4.35
CA VAL A 103 -9.04 -9.87 -4.37
C VAL A 103 -8.41 -10.45 -5.62
N LEU A 104 -7.31 -9.85 -6.08
CA LEU A 104 -6.52 -10.40 -7.17
C LEU A 104 -5.59 -11.49 -6.67
N GLU A 105 -5.60 -12.62 -7.38
CA GLU A 105 -4.64 -13.71 -7.19
C GLU A 105 -3.89 -13.95 -8.50
N PRO A 106 -2.57 -14.15 -8.45
CA PRO A 106 -1.81 -14.47 -9.66
C PRO A 106 -2.28 -15.81 -10.22
N VAL A 107 -2.38 -15.89 -11.53
CA VAL A 107 -2.69 -17.15 -12.21
C VAL A 107 -1.52 -18.11 -12.02
N GLY A 108 -1.77 -19.25 -11.40
CA GLY A 108 -0.77 -20.29 -11.21
C GLY A 108 -0.45 -21.05 -12.50
N GLU A 109 0.51 -21.98 -12.44
CA GLU A 109 0.96 -22.80 -13.57
C GLU A 109 -0.17 -23.60 -14.24
N LYS A 110 -1.22 -23.94 -13.51
CA LYS A 110 -2.38 -24.68 -14.05
C LYS A 110 -3.34 -23.82 -14.87
N GLY A 111 -3.06 -22.53 -14.99
CA GLY A 111 -3.95 -21.58 -15.62
C GLY A 111 -5.17 -21.21 -14.75
N PRO A 112 -6.02 -20.28 -15.24
CA PRO A 112 -7.25 -19.90 -14.57
C PRO A 112 -8.30 -21.02 -14.64
N ALA A 113 -9.24 -21.03 -13.70
CA ALA A 113 -10.40 -21.90 -13.81
C ALA A 113 -11.27 -21.51 -15.04
N PRO A 114 -12.05 -22.45 -15.62
CA PRO A 114 -12.78 -22.19 -16.87
C PRO A 114 -13.75 -21.02 -16.84
N ASP A 115 -14.24 -20.66 -15.66
CA ASP A 115 -15.17 -19.56 -15.39
C ASP A 115 -14.48 -18.26 -14.98
N GLN A 116 -13.16 -18.29 -14.80
CA GLN A 116 -12.37 -17.12 -14.40
C GLN A 116 -11.78 -16.40 -15.61
N LYS A 117 -11.99 -15.09 -15.67
CA LYS A 117 -11.42 -14.24 -16.72
C LYS A 117 -10.12 -13.61 -16.21
N PRO A 118 -8.96 -13.99 -16.77
CA PRO A 118 -7.69 -13.36 -16.41
C PRO A 118 -7.65 -11.91 -16.84
N LEU A 119 -6.91 -11.11 -16.08
CA LEU A 119 -6.62 -9.72 -16.41
C LEU A 119 -5.17 -9.39 -16.10
N ALA A 120 -4.66 -8.35 -16.75
CA ALA A 120 -3.34 -7.85 -16.48
C ALA A 120 -3.31 -7.11 -15.14
N ALA A 121 -2.37 -7.45 -14.28
CA ALA A 121 -2.14 -6.83 -12.99
C ALA A 121 -0.66 -6.53 -12.79
N HIS A 122 -0.34 -5.62 -11.87
CA HIS A 122 1.03 -5.35 -11.46
C HIS A 122 1.12 -5.28 -9.94
N TRP A 123 2.33 -5.45 -9.43
CA TRP A 123 2.61 -5.29 -8.01
C TRP A 123 2.77 -3.81 -7.68
N GLN A 124 2.02 -3.33 -6.71
CA GLN A 124 2.10 -1.96 -6.22
C GLN A 124 2.39 -1.97 -4.72
N GLN A 125 3.40 -1.19 -4.31
CA GLN A 125 3.64 -0.98 -2.89
C GLN A 125 2.57 -0.08 -2.31
N VAL A 126 1.96 -0.53 -1.22
CA VAL A 126 1.01 0.23 -0.43
C VAL A 126 1.49 0.35 1.01
N VAL A 127 1.13 1.46 1.65
CA VAL A 127 1.50 1.73 3.04
C VAL A 127 0.23 2.02 3.83
N VAL A 128 -0.06 1.16 4.78
CA VAL A 128 -1.11 1.36 5.79
C VAL A 128 -0.46 1.98 7.01
N ALA A 129 -0.64 3.28 7.19
CA ALA A 129 0.02 4.03 8.25
C ALA A 129 -0.98 4.83 9.11
N PRO A 130 -0.71 5.04 10.41
CA PRO A 130 -1.60 5.79 11.29
C PRO A 130 -1.82 7.25 10.87
N ARG A 131 -0.84 7.86 10.23
CA ARG A 131 -0.90 9.27 9.77
C ARG A 131 -1.42 9.42 8.35
N GLY A 132 -1.60 8.30 7.63
CA GLY A 132 -2.20 8.27 6.31
C GLY A 132 -3.65 7.84 6.37
N GLU A 133 -4.41 8.15 5.34
CA GLU A 133 -5.69 7.45 5.16
C GLU A 133 -5.40 5.95 4.92
N PRO A 134 -6.21 5.04 5.45
CA PRO A 134 -7.40 5.23 6.28
C PRO A 134 -7.15 5.20 7.80
N LEU A 135 -5.91 5.19 8.29
CA LEU A 135 -5.57 5.07 9.72
C LEU A 135 -5.05 6.41 10.26
N LYS A 136 -5.90 7.26 10.81
CA LYS A 136 -5.54 8.59 11.33
C LYS A 136 -5.74 8.78 12.83
N ALA A 137 -6.46 7.90 13.52
CA ALA A 137 -6.85 8.12 14.90
C ALA A 137 -5.90 7.48 15.92
N ALA A 138 -5.86 8.05 17.13
CA ALA A 138 -5.23 7.40 18.27
C ALA A 138 -5.90 6.04 18.52
N GLY A 139 -5.10 5.00 18.78
CA GLY A 139 -5.58 3.62 18.93
C GLY A 139 -5.55 2.78 17.66
N ASP A 140 -5.17 3.34 16.52
CA ASP A 140 -5.03 2.59 15.26
C ASP A 140 -3.89 1.56 15.30
N CYS A 141 -3.04 1.59 16.32
CA CYS A 141 -2.03 0.57 16.57
C CYS A 141 -2.60 -0.84 16.61
N GLU A 142 -3.62 -1.03 17.45
CA GLU A 142 -4.27 -2.33 17.63
C GLU A 142 -4.99 -2.77 16.35
N LEU A 143 -5.62 -1.82 15.65
CA LEU A 143 -6.25 -2.11 14.36
C LEU A 143 -5.21 -2.49 13.29
N SER A 144 -4.10 -1.79 13.22
CA SER A 144 -3.03 -2.09 12.26
C SER A 144 -2.44 -3.48 12.47
N GLU A 145 -2.24 -3.89 13.72
CA GLU A 145 -1.77 -5.23 14.06
C GLU A 145 -2.78 -6.32 13.64
N GLN A 146 -4.07 -6.08 13.92
CA GLN A 146 -5.13 -7.01 13.53
C GLN A 146 -5.34 -7.03 12.01
N VAL A 147 -5.15 -5.92 11.31
CA VAL A 147 -5.13 -5.88 9.84
C VAL A 147 -3.99 -6.75 9.30
N LYS A 148 -2.79 -6.61 9.85
CA LYS A 148 -1.64 -7.44 9.45
C LYS A 148 -1.93 -8.93 9.62
N THR A 149 -2.54 -9.33 10.73
CA THR A 149 -2.72 -10.74 11.08
C THR A 149 -3.97 -11.38 10.47
N SER A 150 -5.03 -10.61 10.27
CA SER A 150 -6.35 -11.15 9.88
C SER A 150 -6.80 -10.73 8.49
N ILE A 151 -6.35 -9.57 7.99
CA ILE A 151 -6.81 -9.02 6.72
C ILE A 151 -5.78 -9.23 5.61
N LEU A 152 -4.51 -8.90 5.90
CA LEU A 152 -3.46 -9.02 4.89
C LEU A 152 -3.34 -10.43 4.27
N PRO A 153 -3.54 -11.54 5.02
CA PRO A 153 -3.52 -12.89 4.45
C PRO A 153 -4.63 -13.19 3.44
N LEU A 154 -5.66 -12.35 3.34
CA LEU A 154 -6.68 -12.49 2.29
C LEU A 154 -6.16 -12.10 0.91
N PHE A 155 -5.10 -11.31 0.85
CA PHE A 155 -4.53 -10.76 -0.38
C PHE A 155 -3.28 -11.52 -0.81
N ALA A 156 -3.03 -11.58 -2.11
CA ALA A 156 -1.70 -11.92 -2.59
C ALA A 156 -0.76 -10.76 -2.25
N THR A 157 0.27 -11.03 -1.46
CA THR A 157 1.20 -10.01 -0.96
C THR A 157 2.64 -10.49 -1.03
N ARG A 158 3.56 -9.54 -1.18
CA ARG A 158 5.01 -9.76 -1.08
C ARG A 158 5.67 -8.56 -0.39
N ASN A 159 6.93 -8.67 -0.02
CA ASN A 159 7.74 -7.59 0.57
C ASN A 159 7.06 -6.93 1.78
N ILE A 160 6.44 -7.75 2.64
CA ILE A 160 5.73 -7.24 3.82
C ILE A 160 6.74 -6.66 4.81
N ALA A 161 6.60 -5.40 5.14
CA ALA A 161 7.35 -4.71 6.18
C ALA A 161 6.39 -4.16 7.25
N TYR A 162 6.66 -4.48 8.50
CA TYR A 162 5.87 -3.99 9.62
C TYR A 162 6.78 -3.38 10.66
N ASN A 163 6.54 -2.11 10.97
CA ASN A 163 7.22 -1.39 12.03
C ASN A 163 6.18 -0.77 12.96
N SER A 164 6.35 -0.99 14.25
CA SER A 164 5.43 -0.47 15.27
C SER A 164 6.21 -0.01 16.49
N THR A 165 5.91 1.20 16.94
CA THR A 165 6.34 1.72 18.23
C THR A 165 5.21 1.65 19.27
N CYS A 166 4.13 0.95 18.95
CA CYS A 166 2.99 0.76 19.81
C CYS A 166 3.35 -0.11 21.02
N ILE A 167 2.97 0.33 22.20
CA ILE A 167 3.04 -0.48 23.40
C ILE A 167 1.67 -1.16 23.58
N PRO A 168 1.61 -2.50 23.66
CA PRO A 168 0.35 -3.21 23.84
C PRO A 168 -0.45 -2.65 25.02
N HIS A 169 -1.75 -2.47 24.83
CA HIS A 169 -2.71 -1.97 25.83
C HIS A 169 -2.44 -0.56 26.37
N GLN A 170 -1.60 0.23 25.70
CA GLN A 170 -1.36 1.62 26.05
C GLN A 170 -1.79 2.57 24.93
N LEU A 171 -2.41 3.68 25.31
CA LEU A 171 -2.64 4.82 24.42
C LEU A 171 -1.29 5.45 24.11
N THR A 172 -0.62 4.96 23.11
CA THR A 172 0.61 5.57 22.64
C THR A 172 0.34 6.43 21.42
N VAL A 173 0.92 7.63 21.41
CA VAL A 173 1.09 8.43 20.21
C VAL A 173 2.21 7.78 19.39
N GLY A 174 2.04 6.51 19.05
CA GLY A 174 3.01 5.72 18.33
C GLY A 174 2.70 5.70 16.84
N GLY A 175 3.72 5.44 16.06
CA GLY A 175 3.57 5.16 14.64
C GLY A 175 3.57 3.66 14.39
N THR A 176 2.53 3.15 13.74
CA THR A 176 2.56 1.85 13.11
C THR A 176 2.60 2.04 11.62
N GLN A 177 3.48 1.35 10.96
CA GLN A 177 3.58 1.33 9.51
C GLN A 177 3.55 -0.13 9.05
N LEU A 178 2.58 -0.45 8.24
CA LEU A 178 2.48 -1.71 7.54
C LEU A 178 2.61 -1.42 6.05
N ALA A 179 3.68 -1.88 5.44
CA ALA A 179 3.88 -1.80 4.00
C ALA A 179 3.85 -3.20 3.39
N ALA A 180 3.30 -3.32 2.22
CA ALA A 180 3.32 -4.55 1.44
C ALA A 180 3.15 -4.23 -0.05
N ASP A 181 3.67 -5.08 -0.91
CA ASP A 181 3.26 -5.05 -2.31
C ASP A 181 1.99 -5.89 -2.45
N VAL A 182 1.02 -5.34 -3.14
CA VAL A 182 -0.27 -5.97 -3.45
C VAL A 182 -0.50 -5.97 -4.95
N LEU A 183 -1.33 -6.88 -5.44
CA LEU A 183 -1.73 -6.89 -6.83
C LEU A 183 -2.85 -5.89 -7.08
N VAL A 184 -2.64 -5.01 -8.06
CA VAL A 184 -3.66 -4.09 -8.57
C VAL A 184 -3.84 -4.27 -10.07
N PRO A 185 -5.06 -4.06 -10.61
CA PRO A 185 -5.28 -4.19 -12.04
C PRO A 185 -4.54 -3.10 -12.80
N VAL A 186 -3.99 -3.44 -13.96
CA VAL A 186 -3.48 -2.44 -14.89
C VAL A 186 -4.69 -1.64 -15.42
N PRO A 187 -4.66 -0.31 -15.36
CA PRO A 187 -5.73 0.51 -15.92
C PRO A 187 -5.94 0.16 -17.40
N GLN A 188 -7.16 -0.25 -17.75
CA GLN A 188 -7.50 -0.42 -19.17
C GLN A 188 -7.68 0.98 -19.74
N THR A 189 -6.81 1.35 -20.68
CA THR A 189 -7.02 2.55 -21.49
C THR A 189 -8.24 2.26 -22.35
N GLU A 190 -9.39 2.80 -21.96
CA GLU A 190 -10.60 2.74 -22.80
C GLU A 190 -10.26 3.48 -24.10
N PRO A 191 -10.41 2.86 -25.29
CA PRO A 191 -10.18 3.58 -26.53
C PRO A 191 -11.10 4.78 -26.55
N ALA A 192 -10.53 5.96 -26.77
CA ALA A 192 -11.31 7.19 -26.93
C ALA A 192 -12.32 6.99 -28.07
N PRO A 193 -13.59 7.47 -27.87
CA PRO A 193 -14.64 7.35 -28.86
C PRO A 193 -14.35 8.12 -30.14
#